data_76877204a4f16f8caa3db3f193743a5a
#
_entry.id   76877204a4f16f8caa3db3f193743a5a
#
_cell.length_a   1.000
_cell.length_b   1.000
_cell.length_c   1.000
_cell.angle_alpha   90.00
_cell.angle_beta   90.00
_cell.angle_gamma   90.00
#
_symmetry.space_group_name_H-M   'P 1'
#
loop_
_entity.id
_entity.type
_entity.pdbx_description
1 polymer ?
#
loop_
_entity_poly.entity_id
_entity_poly.type
_entity_poly.pdbx_seq_one_letter_code
_entity_poly.pdbx_strand_id
1 'polypeptide(L)'
;YHPSNARVTLYGNLDLETAFAQLTEYFDAFDAKDYEFESVEQTPFSERRELEAKFSISKDEPTENKSLLAYIWAAGKGTNSEELIALGVLDELLLGSNTAPIKKALLKSGLGSDVSGGFGAATYSPIFEIVLKDTNPEAKDQFVSIIENELKRLVAEGIPQKAIQAALNKAAFRYKELTALEGATPKGILYSLNSLTSWLYGGDVFATFEYQRVLDKMQREMANGYFER
;
A
#
# COMPACT_ATOMS: atom_id res chain seq x y z
N TYR A 1 -5.28 9.94 24.89
CA TYR A 1 -6.72 9.75 24.75
C TYR A 1 -7.43 11.04 25.20
N HIS A 2 -7.82 11.88 24.25
CA HIS A 2 -8.59 13.10 24.51
C HIS A 2 -9.48 13.42 23.30
N PRO A 3 -10.73 13.93 23.45
CA PRO A 3 -11.62 14.22 22.32
C PRO A 3 -11.04 15.14 21.26
N SER A 4 -10.22 16.14 21.65
CA SER A 4 -9.54 17.01 20.69
C SER A 4 -8.62 16.29 19.70
N ASN A 5 -8.20 15.04 20.00
CA ASN A 5 -7.44 14.17 19.10
C ASN A 5 -8.29 13.00 18.56
N ALA A 6 -9.61 13.10 18.61
CA ALA A 6 -10.49 12.08 18.06
C ALA A 6 -10.85 12.37 16.61
N ARG A 7 -11.10 11.33 15.86
CA ARG A 7 -11.72 11.37 14.53
C ARG A 7 -12.97 10.51 14.57
N VAL A 8 -14.11 11.11 14.28
CA VAL A 8 -15.40 10.45 14.32
C VAL A 8 -15.93 10.29 12.90
N THR A 9 -16.32 9.08 12.55
CA THR A 9 -16.94 8.77 11.27
C THR A 9 -18.33 8.21 11.51
N LEU A 10 -19.32 8.79 10.86
CA LEU A 10 -20.70 8.33 10.87
C LEU A 10 -21.05 7.80 9.48
N TYR A 11 -21.61 6.60 9.39
CA TYR A 11 -22.02 5.99 8.14
C TYR A 11 -23.30 5.17 8.31
N GLY A 12 -24.26 5.39 7.41
CA GLY A 12 -25.50 4.65 7.37
C GLY A 12 -26.73 5.54 7.33
N ASN A 13 -27.91 4.95 7.47
CA ASN A 13 -29.16 5.68 7.61
C ASN A 13 -29.33 6.15 9.07
N LEU A 14 -28.62 7.24 9.41
CA LEU A 14 -28.55 7.79 10.76
C LEU A 14 -29.36 9.10 10.82
N ASP A 15 -30.01 9.32 11.97
CA ASP A 15 -30.43 10.67 12.36
C ASP A 15 -29.20 11.44 12.83
N LEU A 16 -28.70 12.30 11.95
CA LEU A 16 -27.49 13.09 12.22
C LEU A 16 -27.70 14.09 13.36
N GLU A 17 -28.89 14.66 13.53
CA GLU A 17 -29.18 15.60 14.60
C GLU A 17 -29.07 14.91 15.96
N THR A 18 -29.68 13.74 16.12
CA THR A 18 -29.56 12.91 17.33
C THR A 18 -28.11 12.49 17.56
N ALA A 19 -27.39 12.05 16.53
CA ALA A 19 -26.01 11.62 16.66
C ALA A 19 -25.09 12.78 17.08
N PHE A 20 -25.24 13.96 16.48
CA PHE A 20 -24.48 15.13 16.87
C PHE A 20 -24.82 15.62 18.29
N ALA A 21 -26.08 15.58 18.69
CA ALA A 21 -26.48 15.94 20.06
C ALA A 21 -25.79 15.04 21.08
N GLN A 22 -25.75 13.71 20.86
CA GLN A 22 -25.06 12.77 21.74
C GLN A 22 -23.54 12.99 21.77
N LEU A 23 -22.91 13.24 20.61
CA LEU A 23 -21.48 13.54 20.54
C LEU A 23 -21.16 14.84 21.27
N THR A 24 -21.98 15.89 21.11
CA THR A 24 -21.83 17.18 21.78
C THR A 24 -21.93 17.01 23.28
N GLU A 25 -22.96 16.33 23.78
CA GLU A 25 -23.12 16.04 25.21
C GLU A 25 -21.88 15.37 25.82
N TYR A 26 -21.31 14.40 25.07
CA TYR A 26 -20.11 13.70 25.53
C TYR A 26 -18.86 14.59 25.48
N PHE A 27 -18.68 15.37 24.42
CA PHE A 27 -17.46 16.17 24.19
C PHE A 27 -17.43 17.45 25.00
N ASP A 28 -18.56 18.05 25.31
CA ASP A 28 -18.69 19.25 26.17
C ASP A 28 -18.20 19.04 27.60
N ALA A 29 -18.04 17.78 28.02
CA ALA A 29 -17.44 17.44 29.30
C ALA A 29 -15.91 17.65 29.35
N PHE A 30 -15.28 18.00 28.20
CA PHE A 30 -13.83 18.15 28.08
C PHE A 30 -13.49 19.54 27.56
N ASP A 31 -12.49 20.17 28.18
CA ASP A 31 -11.92 21.42 27.64
C ASP A 31 -11.15 21.13 26.34
N ALA A 32 -11.31 22.01 25.34
CA ALA A 32 -10.54 21.90 24.09
C ALA A 32 -9.03 21.99 24.37
N LYS A 33 -8.27 21.13 23.73
CA LYS A 33 -6.79 21.12 23.78
C LYS A 33 -6.23 21.17 22.37
N ASP A 34 -5.19 21.99 22.20
CA ASP A 34 -4.40 21.96 20.99
C ASP A 34 -3.51 20.70 21.02
N TYR A 35 -3.69 19.84 20.06
CA TYR A 35 -2.81 18.72 19.81
C TYR A 35 -2.04 18.98 18.52
N GLU A 36 -0.76 19.31 18.67
CA GLU A 36 0.17 19.22 17.57
C GLU A 36 0.58 17.75 17.40
N PHE A 37 0.03 17.11 16.40
CA PHE A 37 0.48 15.79 16.01
C PHE A 37 1.64 15.96 15.02
N GLU A 38 2.87 15.81 15.53
CA GLU A 38 4.02 15.71 14.65
C GLU A 38 3.96 14.39 13.89
N SER A 39 3.54 14.44 12.64
CA SER A 39 3.74 13.33 11.73
C SER A 39 5.23 13.25 11.39
N VAL A 40 5.91 12.26 11.91
CA VAL A 40 7.32 12.06 11.60
C VAL A 40 7.44 11.43 10.23
N GLU A 41 7.85 12.23 9.25
CA GLU A 41 8.21 11.73 7.92
C GLU A 41 9.51 10.93 8.03
N GLN A 42 9.56 9.73 7.43
CA GLN A 42 10.81 8.99 7.32
C GLN A 42 11.77 9.78 6.43
N THR A 43 12.88 10.23 7.01
CA THR A 43 13.95 10.84 6.23
C THR A 43 14.48 9.84 5.20
N PRO A 44 14.58 10.23 3.92
CA PRO A 44 15.11 9.35 2.88
C PRO A 44 16.51 8.82 3.28
N PHE A 45 16.72 7.55 3.08
CA PHE A 45 18.04 6.95 3.29
C PHE A 45 18.98 7.40 2.18
N SER A 46 20.20 7.81 2.55
CA SER A 46 21.26 8.18 1.59
C SER A 46 21.84 6.96 0.86
N GLU A 47 21.68 5.78 1.45
CA GLU A 47 22.18 4.51 0.92
C GLU A 47 21.26 3.36 1.35
N ARG A 48 21.34 2.24 0.65
CA ARG A 48 20.64 1.01 1.04
C ARG A 48 21.13 0.56 2.42
N ARG A 49 20.19 0.30 3.32
CA ARG A 49 20.47 -0.32 4.62
C ARG A 49 20.16 -1.81 4.58
N GLU A 50 20.96 -2.56 5.33
CA GLU A 50 20.75 -3.99 5.50
C GLU A 50 20.43 -4.29 6.96
N LEU A 51 19.42 -5.13 7.16
CA LEU A 51 19.02 -5.60 8.48
C LEU A 51 18.88 -7.11 8.42
N GLU A 52 19.46 -7.78 9.39
CA GLU A 52 19.27 -9.22 9.61
C GLU A 52 18.51 -9.42 10.93
N ALA A 53 17.45 -10.23 10.88
CA ALA A 53 16.69 -10.64 12.05
C ALA A 53 16.50 -12.15 12.04
N LYS A 54 16.48 -12.76 13.22
CA LYS A 54 16.26 -14.19 13.39
C LYS A 54 14.86 -14.44 13.93
N PHE A 55 14.20 -15.47 13.41
CA PHE A 55 12.93 -15.96 13.93
C PHE A 55 13.04 -17.41 14.38
N SER A 56 12.16 -17.82 15.26
CA SER A 56 12.18 -19.18 15.83
C SER A 56 11.54 -20.19 14.87
N ILE A 57 12.18 -21.33 14.71
CA ILE A 57 11.65 -22.53 14.06
C ILE A 57 11.65 -23.69 15.07
N SER A 58 10.97 -24.79 14.75
CA SER A 58 10.98 -25.99 15.60
C SER A 58 12.39 -26.56 15.71
N LYS A 59 12.73 -27.12 16.88
CA LYS A 59 14.09 -27.59 17.20
C LYS A 59 14.61 -28.65 16.21
N ASP A 60 13.71 -29.50 15.72
CA ASP A 60 14.04 -30.60 14.81
C ASP A 60 13.81 -30.25 13.33
N GLU A 61 13.49 -29.00 13.03
CA GLU A 61 13.25 -28.51 11.67
C GLU A 61 14.56 -28.08 11.02
N PRO A 62 14.84 -28.53 9.77
CA PRO A 62 16.05 -28.10 9.07
C PRO A 62 15.98 -26.59 8.79
N THR A 63 17.12 -25.90 8.86
CA THR A 63 17.24 -24.46 8.60
C THR A 63 17.32 -24.12 7.12
N GLU A 64 17.57 -25.08 6.26
CA GLU A 64 17.66 -24.89 4.83
C GLU A 64 16.32 -24.44 4.25
N ASN A 65 16.35 -23.45 3.36
CA ASN A 65 15.18 -22.84 2.74
C ASN A 65 14.14 -22.31 3.75
N LYS A 66 14.60 -21.80 4.90
CA LYS A 66 13.73 -21.21 5.95
C LYS A 66 13.88 -19.70 6.07
N SER A 67 14.67 -19.09 5.21
CA SER A 67 14.85 -17.64 5.23
C SER A 67 13.79 -16.92 4.41
N LEU A 68 13.59 -15.65 4.78
CA LEU A 68 12.81 -14.68 4.03
C LEU A 68 13.78 -13.57 3.60
N LEU A 69 13.77 -13.20 2.33
CA LEU A 69 14.49 -12.04 1.84
C LEU A 69 13.47 -10.97 1.48
N ALA A 70 13.62 -9.78 2.04
CA ALA A 70 12.76 -8.65 1.78
C ALA A 70 13.55 -7.48 1.18
N TYR A 71 13.02 -6.85 0.13
CA TYR A 71 13.51 -5.60 -0.42
C TYR A 71 12.41 -4.56 -0.29
N ILE A 72 12.68 -3.47 0.44
CA ILE A 72 11.67 -2.52 0.89
C ILE A 72 12.10 -1.11 0.50
N TRP A 73 11.17 -0.33 -0.06
CA TRP A 73 11.33 1.10 -0.33
C TRP A 73 10.32 1.91 0.46
N ALA A 74 10.72 3.08 0.93
CA ALA A 74 9.77 4.14 1.24
C ALA A 74 9.23 4.68 -0.09
N ALA A 75 7.93 4.68 -0.28
CA ALA A 75 7.29 4.96 -1.56
C ALA A 75 6.14 5.94 -1.38
N GLY A 76 6.33 7.18 -1.81
CA GLY A 76 5.30 8.20 -1.81
C GLY A 76 5.03 8.84 -0.45
N LYS A 77 3.93 9.60 -0.39
CA LYS A 77 3.43 10.25 0.83
C LYS A 77 1.99 9.86 1.08
N GLY A 78 1.67 9.52 2.32
CA GLY A 78 0.33 9.11 2.75
C GLY A 78 -0.78 10.13 2.44
N THR A 79 -0.43 11.40 2.23
CA THR A 79 -1.36 12.47 1.86
C THR A 79 -1.53 12.68 0.36
N ASN A 80 -0.72 12.01 -0.49
CA ASN A 80 -0.81 12.11 -1.95
C ASN A 80 -1.63 10.95 -2.53
N SER A 81 -2.95 11.11 -2.58
CA SER A 81 -3.88 10.07 -3.05
C SER A 81 -3.63 9.61 -4.48
N GLU A 82 -3.17 10.50 -5.38
CA GLU A 82 -2.84 10.13 -6.76
C GLU A 82 -1.66 9.15 -6.79
N GLU A 83 -0.60 9.46 -6.05
CA GLU A 83 0.59 8.61 -5.94
C GLU A 83 0.26 7.26 -5.29
N LEU A 84 -0.56 7.26 -4.22
CA LEU A 84 -0.99 6.04 -3.56
C LEU A 84 -1.77 5.12 -4.51
N ILE A 85 -2.67 5.68 -5.32
CA ILE A 85 -3.43 4.90 -6.31
C ILE A 85 -2.49 4.39 -7.42
N ALA A 86 -1.53 5.20 -7.88
CA ALA A 86 -0.54 4.81 -8.88
C ALA A 86 0.33 3.64 -8.39
N LEU A 87 0.83 3.73 -7.16
CA LEU A 87 1.62 2.66 -6.52
C LEU A 87 0.80 1.38 -6.34
N GLY A 88 -0.51 1.48 -6.03
CA GLY A 88 -1.41 0.33 -6.01
C GLY A 88 -1.62 -0.31 -7.38
N VAL A 89 -1.61 0.47 -8.47
CA VAL A 89 -1.63 -0.07 -9.85
C VAL A 89 -0.28 -0.70 -10.20
N LEU A 90 0.84 -0.10 -9.79
CA LEU A 90 2.18 -0.67 -9.96
C LEU A 90 2.34 -1.99 -9.20
N ASP A 91 1.81 -2.10 -8.00
CA ASP A 91 1.78 -3.37 -7.26
C ASP A 91 1.12 -4.48 -8.09
N GLU A 92 -0.06 -4.21 -8.64
CA GLU A 92 -0.75 -5.16 -9.51
C GLU A 92 0.07 -5.50 -10.77
N LEU A 93 0.72 -4.51 -11.38
CA LEU A 93 1.56 -4.70 -12.57
C LEU A 93 2.81 -5.55 -12.28
N LEU A 94 3.46 -5.33 -11.14
CA LEU A 94 4.75 -5.92 -10.83
C LEU A 94 4.66 -7.27 -10.11
N LEU A 95 3.62 -7.46 -9.28
CA LEU A 95 3.47 -8.60 -8.37
C LEU A 95 2.09 -9.29 -8.44
N GLY A 96 1.08 -8.69 -9.04
CA GLY A 96 -0.34 -9.08 -8.92
C GLY A 96 -0.71 -10.44 -9.51
N SER A 97 0.19 -11.10 -10.23
CA SER A 97 -0.01 -12.45 -10.77
C SER A 97 1.32 -13.19 -10.92
N ASN A 98 1.28 -14.51 -11.08
CA ASN A 98 2.50 -15.30 -11.35
C ASN A 98 3.16 -14.97 -12.70
N THR A 99 2.48 -14.24 -13.58
CA THR A 99 3.02 -13.75 -14.85
C THR A 99 3.50 -12.31 -14.78
N ALA A 100 3.26 -11.63 -13.66
CA ALA A 100 3.77 -10.28 -13.41
C ALA A 100 5.30 -10.29 -13.40
N PRO A 101 5.94 -9.26 -13.98
CA PRO A 101 7.36 -9.32 -14.36
C PRO A 101 8.30 -9.68 -13.21
N ILE A 102 8.22 -8.98 -12.09
CA ILE A 102 9.12 -9.24 -10.95
C ILE A 102 8.81 -10.61 -10.31
N LYS A 103 7.53 -10.89 -10.05
CA LYS A 103 7.13 -12.17 -9.48
C LYS A 103 7.57 -13.35 -10.37
N LYS A 104 7.37 -13.24 -11.68
CA LYS A 104 7.79 -14.24 -12.66
C LYS A 104 9.30 -14.42 -12.69
N ALA A 105 10.08 -13.33 -12.70
CA ALA A 105 11.53 -13.38 -12.72
C ALA A 105 12.08 -14.07 -11.48
N LEU A 106 11.58 -13.74 -10.29
CA LEU A 106 11.98 -14.36 -9.04
C LEU A 106 11.58 -15.83 -8.95
N LEU A 107 10.34 -16.18 -9.30
CA LEU A 107 9.92 -17.61 -9.32
C LEU A 107 10.74 -18.43 -10.31
N LYS A 108 11.06 -17.88 -11.49
CA LYS A 108 11.87 -18.55 -12.51
C LYS A 108 13.33 -18.76 -12.07
N SER A 109 13.85 -17.94 -11.17
CA SER A 109 15.22 -18.06 -10.68
C SER A 109 15.46 -19.32 -9.83
N GLY A 110 14.39 -19.87 -9.23
CA GLY A 110 14.49 -21.02 -8.32
C GLY A 110 15.13 -20.68 -6.97
N LEU A 111 15.32 -19.40 -6.64
CA LEU A 111 15.93 -18.97 -5.36
C LEU A 111 15.02 -19.17 -4.15
N GLY A 112 13.72 -19.29 -4.36
CA GLY A 112 12.70 -19.49 -3.34
C GLY A 112 11.43 -20.04 -3.95
N SER A 113 10.46 -20.40 -3.11
CA SER A 113 9.23 -21.08 -3.54
C SER A 113 8.05 -20.16 -3.78
N ASP A 114 8.02 -18.99 -3.12
CA ASP A 114 6.93 -18.03 -3.24
C ASP A 114 7.44 -16.59 -3.16
N VAL A 115 6.72 -15.71 -3.85
CA VAL A 115 6.96 -14.26 -3.85
C VAL A 115 5.69 -13.55 -3.41
N SER A 116 5.81 -12.77 -2.34
CA SER A 116 4.76 -11.92 -1.81
C SER A 116 5.24 -10.48 -1.66
N GLY A 117 4.41 -9.63 -1.12
CA GLY A 117 4.70 -8.22 -0.91
C GLY A 117 3.63 -7.36 -1.57
N GLY A 118 3.97 -6.13 -1.84
CA GLY A 118 3.12 -5.15 -2.48
C GLY A 118 3.22 -3.77 -1.87
N PHE A 119 2.24 -2.94 -2.15
CA PHE A 119 2.16 -1.56 -1.68
C PHE A 119 1.34 -1.45 -0.39
N GLY A 120 1.95 -0.91 0.67
CA GLY A 120 1.32 -0.64 1.95
C GLY A 120 1.11 0.85 2.19
N ALA A 121 -0.15 1.32 2.10
CA ALA A 121 -0.53 2.74 2.20
C ALA A 121 -0.96 3.18 3.61
N ALA A 122 -0.84 2.33 4.63
CA ALA A 122 -1.44 2.58 5.94
C ALA A 122 -0.66 3.59 6.81
N THR A 123 0.47 4.10 6.36
CA THR A 123 1.36 4.99 7.12
C THR A 123 1.61 6.31 6.39
N TYR A 124 2.11 7.32 7.12
CA TYR A 124 2.50 8.60 6.51
C TYR A 124 3.58 8.45 5.44
N SER A 125 4.54 7.56 5.69
CA SER A 125 5.55 7.14 4.72
C SER A 125 5.21 5.72 4.25
N PRO A 126 4.42 5.57 3.19
CA PRO A 126 4.06 4.27 2.64
C PRO A 126 5.29 3.47 2.21
N ILE A 127 5.15 2.18 2.18
CA ILE A 127 6.22 1.29 1.72
C ILE A 127 5.77 0.46 0.53
N PHE A 128 6.73 0.13 -0.33
CA PHE A 128 6.59 -0.94 -1.32
C PHE A 128 7.59 -2.03 -0.95
N GLU A 129 7.13 -3.27 -0.84
CA GLU A 129 7.97 -4.39 -0.46
C GLU A 129 7.85 -5.57 -1.44
N ILE A 130 8.95 -6.30 -1.58
CA ILE A 130 9.01 -7.57 -2.30
C ILE A 130 9.67 -8.57 -1.38
N VAL A 131 8.99 -9.67 -1.11
CA VAL A 131 9.45 -10.73 -0.20
C VAL A 131 9.55 -12.04 -0.95
N LEU A 132 10.75 -12.63 -0.93
CA LEU A 132 11.01 -13.99 -1.40
C LEU A 132 11.00 -14.92 -0.20
N LYS A 133 10.20 -15.98 -0.26
CA LYS A 133 10.03 -16.97 0.81
C LYS A 133 10.72 -18.28 0.47
N ASP A 134 10.96 -19.05 1.54
CA ASP A 134 11.57 -20.39 1.45
C ASP A 134 12.90 -20.35 0.67
N THR A 135 13.76 -19.47 1.08
CA THR A 135 15.07 -19.20 0.46
C THR A 135 16.20 -19.33 1.48
N ASN A 136 17.41 -19.06 1.07
CA ASN A 136 18.61 -19.05 1.92
C ASN A 136 19.25 -17.66 1.92
N PRO A 137 19.97 -17.27 2.98
CA PRO A 137 20.59 -15.93 3.11
C PRO A 137 21.57 -15.62 1.96
N GLU A 138 22.25 -16.63 1.42
CA GLU A 138 23.24 -16.51 0.34
C GLU A 138 22.61 -16.05 -0.98
N ALA A 139 21.30 -16.22 -1.15
CA ALA A 139 20.58 -15.77 -2.34
C ALA A 139 20.35 -14.24 -2.38
N LYS A 140 20.68 -13.49 -1.30
CA LYS A 140 20.39 -12.07 -1.13
C LYS A 140 20.81 -11.22 -2.33
N ASP A 141 22.07 -11.31 -2.74
CA ASP A 141 22.59 -10.45 -3.81
C ASP A 141 21.95 -10.76 -5.17
N GLN A 142 21.68 -12.04 -5.43
CA GLN A 142 20.99 -12.45 -6.65
C GLN A 142 19.52 -12.00 -6.63
N PHE A 143 18.82 -12.12 -5.50
CA PHE A 143 17.47 -11.63 -5.30
C PHE A 143 17.37 -10.14 -5.63
N VAL A 144 18.25 -9.31 -5.03
CA VAL A 144 18.28 -7.87 -5.29
C VAL A 144 18.57 -7.59 -6.77
N SER A 145 19.57 -8.25 -7.34
CA SER A 145 19.98 -8.05 -8.74
C SER A 145 18.83 -8.36 -9.72
N ILE A 146 18.05 -9.41 -9.47
CA ILE A 146 16.90 -9.75 -10.30
C ILE A 146 15.86 -8.63 -10.28
N ILE A 147 15.52 -8.12 -9.10
CA ILE A 147 14.54 -7.04 -8.96
C ILE A 147 15.03 -5.78 -9.69
N GLU A 148 16.24 -5.33 -9.40
CA GLU A 148 16.79 -4.11 -9.99
C GLU A 148 16.93 -4.20 -11.51
N ASN A 149 17.37 -5.35 -12.04
CA ASN A 149 17.50 -5.57 -13.47
C ASN A 149 16.13 -5.58 -14.15
N GLU A 150 15.12 -6.19 -13.51
CA GLU A 150 13.78 -6.24 -14.08
C GLU A 150 13.12 -4.83 -14.07
N LEU A 151 13.30 -4.05 -13.01
CA LEU A 151 12.84 -2.65 -12.98
C LEU A 151 13.55 -1.80 -14.06
N LYS A 152 14.87 -1.90 -14.20
CA LYS A 152 15.63 -1.22 -15.26
C LYS A 152 15.15 -1.61 -16.64
N ARG A 153 14.87 -2.90 -16.86
CA ARG A 153 14.33 -3.41 -18.13
C ARG A 153 12.97 -2.78 -18.44
N LEU A 154 12.05 -2.77 -17.45
CA LEU A 154 10.72 -2.18 -17.63
C LEU A 154 10.77 -0.69 -17.94
N VAL A 155 11.68 0.05 -17.31
CA VAL A 155 11.90 1.48 -17.61
C VAL A 155 12.46 1.66 -19.05
N ALA A 156 13.40 0.81 -19.47
CA ALA A 156 14.05 0.93 -20.77
C ALA A 156 13.17 0.48 -21.94
N GLU A 157 12.43 -0.60 -21.78
CA GLU A 157 11.61 -1.22 -22.83
C GLU A 157 10.14 -0.76 -22.80
N GLY A 158 9.71 -0.14 -21.71
CA GLY A 158 8.31 0.19 -21.41
C GLY A 158 7.51 -1.01 -20.91
N ILE A 159 6.39 -0.70 -20.25
CA ILE A 159 5.43 -1.70 -19.79
C ILE A 159 4.38 -1.94 -20.88
N PRO A 160 4.06 -3.20 -21.23
CA PRO A 160 3.06 -3.47 -22.26
C PRO A 160 1.71 -2.79 -21.96
N GLN A 161 1.20 -2.00 -22.90
CA GLN A 161 -0.05 -1.22 -22.74
C GLN A 161 -1.24 -2.10 -22.31
N LYS A 162 -1.32 -3.34 -22.80
CA LYS A 162 -2.35 -4.30 -22.40
C LYS A 162 -2.26 -4.69 -20.93
N ALA A 163 -1.04 -4.77 -20.38
CA ALA A 163 -0.84 -5.07 -18.96
C ALA A 163 -1.26 -3.89 -18.09
N ILE A 164 -0.89 -2.66 -18.49
CA ILE A 164 -1.32 -1.43 -17.80
C ILE A 164 -2.84 -1.34 -17.80
N GLN A 165 -3.47 -1.54 -18.96
CA GLN A 165 -4.93 -1.50 -19.08
C GLN A 165 -5.61 -2.55 -18.18
N ALA A 166 -5.08 -3.75 -18.12
CA ALA A 166 -5.61 -4.81 -17.25
C ALA A 166 -5.47 -4.44 -15.76
N ALA A 167 -4.34 -3.88 -15.35
CA ALA A 167 -4.13 -3.42 -13.97
C ALA A 167 -5.06 -2.26 -13.61
N LEU A 168 -5.24 -1.28 -14.49
CA LEU A 168 -6.18 -0.17 -14.30
C LEU A 168 -7.62 -0.68 -14.18
N ASN A 169 -8.04 -1.61 -15.03
CA ASN A 169 -9.38 -2.21 -14.96
C ASN A 169 -9.60 -2.95 -13.63
N LYS A 170 -8.59 -3.70 -13.17
CA LYS A 170 -8.63 -4.42 -11.90
C LYS A 170 -8.67 -3.45 -10.71
N ALA A 171 -7.91 -2.35 -10.76
CA ALA A 171 -7.96 -1.31 -9.75
C ALA A 171 -9.34 -0.63 -9.72
N ALA A 172 -9.89 -0.25 -10.89
CA ALA A 172 -11.22 0.34 -10.98
C ALA A 172 -12.31 -0.60 -10.43
N PHE A 173 -12.21 -1.89 -10.72
CA PHE A 173 -13.12 -2.91 -10.19
C PHE A 173 -12.99 -3.01 -8.67
N ARG A 174 -11.77 -3.10 -8.13
CA ARG A 174 -11.51 -3.15 -6.68
C ARG A 174 -12.11 -1.94 -5.95
N TYR A 175 -11.91 -0.72 -6.46
CA TYR A 175 -12.49 0.49 -5.87
C TYR A 175 -14.02 0.49 -5.92
N LYS A 176 -14.63 0.01 -7.01
CA LYS A 176 -16.08 -0.15 -7.13
C LYS A 176 -16.61 -1.23 -6.18
N GLU A 177 -15.91 -2.35 -6.06
CA GLU A 177 -16.31 -3.44 -5.16
C GLU A 177 -16.14 -3.11 -3.68
N LEU A 178 -15.22 -2.21 -3.31
CA LEU A 178 -15.17 -1.69 -1.93
C LEU A 178 -16.54 -1.16 -1.47
N THR A 179 -17.35 -0.70 -2.43
CA THR A 179 -18.75 -0.29 -2.19
C THR A 179 -19.73 -1.44 -2.18
N ALA A 180 -19.38 -2.61 -2.72
CA ALA A 180 -20.26 -3.75 -2.96
C ALA A 180 -19.96 -4.98 -2.09
N LEU A 181 -18.82 -5.01 -1.36
CA LEU A 181 -18.47 -6.13 -0.49
C LEU A 181 -19.49 -6.25 0.66
N GLU A 182 -20.55 -7.00 0.40
CA GLU A 182 -21.47 -7.49 1.42
C GLU A 182 -20.84 -8.73 2.04
N GLY A 183 -20.53 -8.66 3.33
CA GLY A 183 -20.31 -9.89 4.04
C GLY A 183 -19.33 -9.86 5.19
N ALA A 184 -18.08 -9.47 5.04
CA ALA A 184 -17.09 -9.65 6.11
C ALA A 184 -16.82 -8.38 6.94
N THR A 185 -16.76 -7.21 6.30
CA THR A 185 -16.49 -5.94 6.99
C THR A 185 -17.55 -4.91 6.64
N PRO A 186 -18.19 -4.27 7.63
CA PRO A 186 -19.17 -3.21 7.37
C PRO A 186 -18.58 -2.08 6.52
N LYS A 187 -19.33 -1.63 5.52
CA LYS A 187 -18.90 -0.57 4.58
C LYS A 187 -18.41 0.70 5.29
N GLY A 188 -19.09 1.11 6.36
CA GLY A 188 -18.70 2.27 7.14
C GLY A 188 -17.30 2.15 7.74
N ILE A 189 -16.90 0.96 8.19
CA ILE A 189 -15.54 0.70 8.70
C ILE A 189 -14.53 0.81 7.56
N LEU A 190 -14.81 0.24 6.39
CA LEU A 190 -13.92 0.33 5.23
C LEU A 190 -13.72 1.78 4.78
N TYR A 191 -14.81 2.56 4.69
CA TYR A 191 -14.72 3.98 4.37
C TYR A 191 -13.94 4.76 5.41
N SER A 192 -14.18 4.50 6.71
CA SER A 192 -13.44 5.14 7.79
C SER A 192 -11.95 4.85 7.70
N LEU A 193 -11.56 3.59 7.52
CA LEU A 193 -10.15 3.19 7.40
C LEU A 193 -9.48 3.83 6.17
N ASN A 194 -10.18 3.88 5.03
CA ASN A 194 -9.65 4.53 3.84
C ASN A 194 -9.49 6.05 4.02
N SER A 195 -10.44 6.72 4.68
CA SER A 195 -10.33 8.13 5.00
C SER A 195 -9.15 8.42 5.93
N LEU A 196 -8.89 7.55 6.91
CA LEU A 196 -7.84 7.74 7.89
C LEU A 196 -6.44 7.71 7.27
N THR A 197 -6.22 7.04 6.14
CA THR A 197 -4.91 6.99 5.48
C THR A 197 -4.36 8.38 5.11
N SER A 198 -5.23 9.33 4.81
CA SER A 198 -4.89 10.73 4.55
C SER A 198 -5.21 11.65 5.74
N TRP A 199 -6.39 11.49 6.33
CA TRP A 199 -6.91 12.38 7.36
C TRP A 199 -6.06 12.44 8.64
N LEU A 200 -5.47 11.33 9.06
CA LEU A 200 -4.57 11.30 10.22
C LEU A 200 -3.35 12.21 10.06
N TYR A 201 -2.96 12.49 8.85
CA TYR A 201 -1.77 13.27 8.50
C TYR A 201 -2.11 14.66 7.95
N GLY A 202 -3.33 15.14 8.19
CA GLY A 202 -3.78 16.48 7.76
C GLY A 202 -4.15 16.57 6.27
N GLY A 203 -4.24 15.44 5.56
CA GLY A 203 -4.73 15.41 4.18
C GLY A 203 -6.26 15.43 4.08
N ASP A 204 -6.75 15.50 2.84
CA ASP A 204 -8.20 15.52 2.57
C ASP A 204 -8.84 14.16 2.92
N VAL A 205 -9.92 14.23 3.70
CA VAL A 205 -10.71 13.08 4.17
C VAL A 205 -11.28 12.26 3.00
N PHE A 206 -11.60 12.92 1.89
CA PHE A 206 -12.25 12.32 0.72
C PHE A 206 -11.29 11.98 -0.43
N ALA A 207 -10.01 12.33 -0.31
CA ALA A 207 -9.03 12.17 -1.39
C ALA A 207 -8.97 10.75 -1.98
N THR A 208 -9.11 9.72 -1.14
CA THR A 208 -9.07 8.32 -1.57
C THR A 208 -10.32 7.88 -2.34
N PHE A 209 -11.44 8.62 -2.21
CA PHE A 209 -12.69 8.31 -2.92
C PHE A 209 -12.75 8.95 -4.31
N GLU A 210 -11.86 9.88 -4.64
CA GLU A 210 -11.75 10.48 -5.97
C GLU A 210 -10.95 9.61 -6.96
N TYR A 211 -10.87 8.31 -6.69
CA TYR A 211 -10.06 7.36 -7.47
C TYR A 211 -10.40 7.35 -8.97
N GLN A 212 -11.65 7.59 -9.34
CA GLN A 212 -12.05 7.58 -10.76
C GLN A 212 -11.30 8.63 -11.57
N ARG A 213 -11.23 9.87 -11.06
CA ARG A 213 -10.48 10.97 -11.71
C ARG A 213 -9.00 10.60 -11.91
N VAL A 214 -8.42 9.96 -10.90
CA VAL A 214 -7.01 9.54 -10.93
C VAL A 214 -6.80 8.40 -11.93
N LEU A 215 -7.66 7.37 -11.94
CA LEU A 215 -7.57 6.28 -12.91
C LEU A 215 -7.80 6.76 -14.34
N ASP A 216 -8.72 7.70 -14.57
CA ASP A 216 -8.95 8.32 -15.89
C ASP A 216 -7.71 9.11 -16.37
N LYS A 217 -7.01 9.78 -15.46
CA LYS A 217 -5.74 10.44 -15.79
C LYS A 217 -4.68 9.42 -16.19
N MET A 218 -4.48 8.36 -15.40
CA MET A 218 -3.55 7.29 -15.70
C MET A 218 -3.85 6.62 -17.05
N GLN A 219 -5.14 6.38 -17.32
CA GLN A 219 -5.61 5.84 -18.60
C GLN A 219 -5.20 6.71 -19.78
N ARG A 220 -5.30 8.04 -19.67
CA ARG A 220 -4.90 8.97 -20.73
C ARG A 220 -3.38 9.07 -20.91
N GLU A 221 -2.64 8.93 -19.81
CA GLU A 221 -1.19 9.16 -19.80
C GLU A 221 -0.37 7.86 -19.90
N MET A 222 -0.98 6.69 -19.82
CA MET A 222 -0.27 5.42 -19.84
C MET A 222 0.57 5.21 -21.11
N ALA A 223 0.14 5.74 -22.26
CA ALA A 223 0.90 5.65 -23.51
C ALA A 223 2.12 6.60 -23.55
N ASN A 224 2.20 7.54 -22.59
CA ASN A 224 3.26 8.53 -22.47
C ASN A 224 4.27 8.17 -21.37
N GLY A 225 4.34 6.91 -20.96
CA GLY A 225 5.28 6.43 -19.94
C GLY A 225 4.95 6.93 -18.53
N TYR A 226 3.68 6.97 -18.15
CA TYR A 226 3.24 7.39 -16.81
C TYR A 226 3.82 6.50 -15.69
N PHE A 227 3.88 5.18 -15.93
CA PHE A 227 4.33 4.20 -14.96
C PHE A 227 5.83 3.90 -15.03
N GLU A 228 6.52 4.36 -16.03
CA GLU A 228 7.97 4.18 -16.23
C GLU A 228 8.81 5.35 -15.68
N ARG A 229 8.16 6.41 -15.24
CA ARG A 229 8.76 7.61 -14.64
C ARG A 229 8.78 7.53 -13.13
#